data_36898610a632d501ffc1f2d6f42ca1c4
#
_entry.id   36898610a632d501ffc1f2d6f42ca1c4
#
_cell.length_a   1.000
_cell.length_b   1.000
_cell.length_c   1.000
_cell.angle_alpha   90.00
_cell.angle_beta   90.00
_cell.angle_gamma   90.00
#
_symmetry.space_group_name_H-M   'P 1'
#
loop_
_entity.id
_entity.type
_entity.pdbx_description
1 polymer ?
#
loop_
_entity_poly.entity_id
_entity_poly.type
_entity_poly.pdbx_seq_one_letter_code
_entity_poly.pdbx_strand_id
1 'polypeptide(L)'
;MLSFLKLVFGPDITVKGFDYTDDTPYYIKDGYTPQLLSWGDHACVLLKPNGSSWRLPTLKKQLKKFQELCSLPCALCLDNLSALQRRSMLEEHIPFVSLSQQVYLPFWG
;
A
#
# COMPACT_ATOMS: atom_id res chain seq x y z
N MET A 1 0.87 4.12 -12.53
CA MET A 1 0.25 3.16 -11.61
C MET A 1 -1.18 2.79 -12.01
N LEU A 2 -2.06 3.76 -12.25
CA LEU A 2 -3.46 3.47 -12.55
C LEU A 2 -3.64 2.62 -13.81
N SER A 3 -2.87 2.89 -14.86
CA SER A 3 -2.93 2.11 -16.09
C SER A 3 -2.60 0.64 -15.85
N PHE A 4 -1.59 0.37 -15.04
CA PHE A 4 -1.22 -0.99 -14.68
C PHE A 4 -2.32 -1.68 -13.87
N LEU A 5 -2.90 -0.97 -12.89
CA LEU A 5 -3.97 -1.52 -12.08
C LEU A 5 -5.22 -1.82 -12.91
N LYS A 6 -5.51 -1.01 -13.91
CA LYS A 6 -6.62 -1.28 -14.83
C LYS A 6 -6.39 -2.54 -15.66
N LEU A 7 -5.14 -2.84 -16.01
CA LEU A 7 -4.83 -4.09 -16.71
C LEU A 7 -5.05 -5.32 -15.81
N VAL A 8 -4.74 -5.19 -14.52
CA VAL A 8 -4.87 -6.31 -13.57
C VAL A 8 -6.31 -6.51 -13.11
N PHE A 9 -7.01 -5.44 -12.74
CA PHE A 9 -8.33 -5.50 -12.11
C PHE A 9 -9.48 -5.09 -13.01
N GLY A 10 -9.20 -4.49 -14.17
CA GLY A 10 -10.21 -4.00 -15.08
C GLY A 10 -10.47 -2.51 -14.96
N PRO A 11 -11.39 -1.96 -15.79
CA PRO A 11 -11.59 -0.51 -15.88
C PRO A 11 -12.26 0.12 -14.65
N ASP A 12 -12.85 -0.69 -13.78
CA ASP A 12 -13.59 -0.19 -12.62
C ASP A 12 -12.70 0.19 -11.44
N ILE A 13 -11.39 -0.06 -11.52
CA ILE A 13 -10.47 0.32 -10.46
C ILE A 13 -10.27 1.82 -10.44
N THR A 14 -10.32 2.42 -9.25
CA THR A 14 -10.10 3.86 -9.08
C THR A 14 -9.09 4.10 -7.96
N VAL A 15 -8.34 5.21 -8.09
CA VAL A 15 -7.40 5.68 -7.08
C VAL A 15 -7.79 7.12 -6.72
N LYS A 16 -7.98 7.38 -5.43
CA LYS A 16 -8.36 8.69 -4.92
C LYS A 16 -7.46 9.07 -3.74
N GLY A 17 -7.47 10.36 -3.39
CA GLY A 17 -6.84 10.79 -2.14
C GLY A 17 -7.55 10.20 -0.93
N PHE A 18 -6.81 10.05 0.15
CA PHE A 18 -7.33 9.54 1.41
C PHE A 18 -6.82 10.42 2.55
N ASP A 19 -7.71 10.79 3.48
CA ASP A 19 -7.36 11.63 4.61
C ASP A 19 -7.09 10.78 5.84
N TYR A 20 -5.99 11.08 6.54
CA TYR A 20 -5.70 10.45 7.82
C TYR A 20 -6.69 10.87 8.88
N THR A 21 -6.95 9.98 9.84
CA THR A 21 -7.71 10.30 11.04
C THR A 21 -6.83 10.99 12.07
N ASP A 22 -7.43 11.65 13.06
CA ASP A 22 -6.69 12.41 14.08
C ASP A 22 -5.80 11.53 14.96
N ASP A 23 -6.14 10.25 15.11
CA ASP A 23 -5.38 9.31 15.92
C ASP A 23 -4.19 8.67 15.18
N THR A 24 -3.98 9.02 13.90
CA THR A 24 -2.82 8.53 13.15
C THR A 24 -1.53 9.17 13.68
N PRO A 25 -0.50 8.38 14.02
CA PRO A 25 0.76 8.93 14.51
C PRO A 25 1.42 9.88 13.51
N TYR A 26 2.09 10.91 14.04
CA TYR A 26 2.75 11.93 13.23
C TYR A 26 3.76 11.33 12.25
N TYR A 27 4.54 10.34 12.67
CA TYR A 27 5.56 9.75 11.82
C TYR A 27 4.96 9.03 10.59
N ILE A 28 3.71 8.58 10.69
CA ILE A 28 3.00 8.01 9.54
C ILE A 28 2.48 9.13 8.65
N LYS A 29 1.85 10.15 9.24
CA LYS A 29 1.33 11.30 8.48
C LYS A 29 2.42 12.01 7.70
N ASP A 30 3.59 12.17 8.31
CA ASP A 30 4.73 12.85 7.71
C ASP A 30 5.49 11.99 6.71
N GLY A 31 5.55 10.69 6.95
CA GLY A 31 6.37 9.76 6.16
C GLY A 31 5.69 9.13 4.97
N TYR A 32 4.36 9.22 4.85
CA TYR A 32 3.61 8.54 3.81
C TYR A 32 2.52 9.42 3.21
N THR A 33 2.22 9.16 1.94
CA THR A 33 1.05 9.74 1.26
C THR A 33 0.02 8.62 1.10
N PRO A 34 -1.18 8.75 1.71
CA PRO A 34 -2.21 7.72 1.61
C PRO A 34 -3.06 7.91 0.37
N GLN A 35 -3.48 6.81 -0.22
CA GLN A 35 -4.41 6.80 -1.34
C GLN A 35 -5.46 5.73 -1.12
N LEU A 36 -6.69 5.99 -1.57
CA LEU A 36 -7.77 5.01 -1.51
C LEU A 36 -7.87 4.31 -2.86
N LEU A 37 -7.69 3.00 -2.85
CA LEU A 37 -7.84 2.15 -4.02
C LEU A 37 -9.19 1.44 -3.91
N SER A 38 -10.04 1.62 -4.92
CA SER A 38 -11.39 1.01 -4.93
C SER A 38 -11.58 0.17 -6.18
N TRP A 39 -12.21 -0.99 -6.02
CA TRP A 39 -12.51 -1.92 -7.10
C TRP A 39 -13.81 -2.64 -6.79
N GLY A 40 -14.89 -2.29 -7.51
CA GLY A 40 -16.21 -2.79 -7.20
C GLY A 40 -16.60 -2.44 -5.76
N ASP A 41 -16.95 -3.45 -4.97
CA ASP A 41 -17.29 -3.28 -3.55
C ASP A 41 -16.05 -3.35 -2.63
N HIS A 42 -14.87 -3.51 -3.21
CA HIS A 42 -13.62 -3.63 -2.45
C HIS A 42 -12.92 -2.27 -2.36
N ALA A 43 -12.30 -2.03 -1.22
CA ALA A 43 -11.49 -0.83 -1.02
C ALA A 43 -10.29 -1.16 -0.14
N CYS A 44 -9.17 -0.48 -0.37
CA CYS A 44 -8.02 -0.56 0.51
C CYS A 44 -7.26 0.76 0.48
N VAL A 45 -6.45 0.99 1.53
CA VAL A 45 -5.62 2.18 1.62
C VAL A 45 -4.20 1.81 1.24
N LEU A 46 -3.63 2.54 0.27
CA LEU A 46 -2.24 2.39 -0.12
C LEU A 46 -1.41 3.47 0.58
N LEU A 47 -0.34 3.05 1.26
CA LEU A 47 0.62 3.96 1.87
C LEU A 47 1.86 4.03 1.00
N LYS A 48 2.13 5.20 0.44
CA LYS A 48 3.33 5.44 -0.36
C LYS A 48 4.35 6.22 0.44
N PRO A 49 5.57 5.69 0.66
CA PRO A 49 6.62 6.45 1.33
C PRO A 49 6.94 7.75 0.57
N ASN A 50 7.08 8.86 1.29
CA ASN A 50 7.32 10.17 0.69
C ASN A 50 8.76 10.34 0.18
N GLY A 51 9.69 9.50 0.66
CA GLY A 51 11.07 9.55 0.21
C GLY A 51 11.47 8.27 -0.49
N SER A 52 12.67 8.29 -1.10
CA SER A 52 13.24 7.10 -1.74
C SER A 52 14.15 6.32 -0.80
N SER A 53 14.45 6.85 0.38
CA SER A 53 15.38 6.25 1.36
C SER A 53 14.62 5.51 2.45
N TRP A 54 13.83 4.53 2.06
CA TRP A 54 13.09 3.74 3.05
C TRP A 54 13.80 2.40 3.31
N ARG A 55 13.52 1.83 4.49
CA ARG A 55 14.02 0.51 4.89
C ARG A 55 12.84 -0.42 5.09
N LEU A 56 12.92 -1.61 4.53
CA LEU A 56 11.81 -2.56 4.55
C LEU A 56 11.33 -2.92 5.97
N PRO A 57 12.20 -3.21 6.95
CA PRO A 57 11.71 -3.49 8.31
C PRO A 57 10.90 -2.37 8.90
N THR A 58 11.29 -1.11 8.65
CA THR A 58 10.54 0.05 9.11
C THR A 58 9.19 0.15 8.44
N LEU A 59 9.14 -0.06 7.12
CA LEU A 59 7.87 -0.04 6.37
C LEU A 59 6.89 -1.08 6.89
N LYS A 60 7.37 -2.30 7.12
CA LYS A 60 6.53 -3.39 7.63
C LYS A 60 5.92 -3.04 8.99
N LYS A 61 6.75 -2.50 9.87
CA LYS A 61 6.32 -2.12 11.22
C LYS A 61 5.29 -0.99 11.19
N GLN A 62 5.52 0.01 10.35
CA GLN A 62 4.62 1.16 10.25
C GLN A 62 3.31 0.81 9.55
N LEU A 63 3.35 -0.06 8.55
CA LEU A 63 2.12 -0.57 7.94
C LEU A 63 1.25 -1.31 8.96
N LYS A 64 1.87 -2.15 9.78
CA LYS A 64 1.18 -2.88 10.84
C LYS A 64 0.50 -1.93 11.81
N LYS A 65 1.21 -0.88 12.21
CA LYS A 65 0.67 0.14 13.11
C LYS A 65 -0.50 0.87 12.47
N PHE A 66 -0.38 1.26 11.20
CA PHE A 66 -1.46 1.93 10.49
C PHE A 66 -2.68 1.02 10.34
N GLN A 67 -2.47 -0.27 10.07
CA GLN A 67 -3.56 -1.23 9.94
C GLN A 67 -4.37 -1.36 11.24
N GLU A 68 -3.72 -1.23 12.37
CA GLU A 68 -4.42 -1.26 13.68
C GLU A 68 -5.38 -0.09 13.84
N LEU A 69 -5.09 1.05 13.18
CA LEU A 69 -5.87 2.28 13.30
C LEU A 69 -6.86 2.47 12.14
N CYS A 70 -6.75 1.68 11.09
CA CYS A 70 -7.56 1.82 9.88
C CYS A 70 -8.58 0.69 9.77
N SER A 71 -9.84 1.03 9.48
CA SER A 71 -10.89 0.04 9.32
C SER A 71 -10.83 -0.70 7.98
N LEU A 72 -10.10 -0.16 7.02
CA LEU A 72 -9.93 -0.77 5.70
C LEU A 72 -8.63 -1.56 5.64
N PRO A 73 -8.54 -2.58 4.78
CA PRO A 73 -7.26 -3.23 4.52
C PRO A 73 -6.23 -2.23 4.01
N CYS A 74 -4.97 -2.41 4.37
CA CYS A 74 -3.89 -1.50 4.03
C CYS A 74 -2.77 -2.23 3.31
N ALA A 75 -2.11 -1.54 2.38
CA ALA A 75 -0.98 -2.07 1.62
C ALA A 75 0.05 -0.96 1.39
N LEU A 76 1.27 -1.36 1.08
CA LEU A 76 2.33 -0.42 0.73
C LEU A 76 2.32 -0.19 -0.78
N CYS A 77 2.59 1.05 -1.20
CA CYS A 77 2.79 1.39 -2.60
C CYS A 77 4.26 1.78 -2.77
N LEU A 78 5.03 0.97 -3.52
CA LEU A 78 6.48 1.12 -3.62
C LEU A 78 6.90 1.27 -5.07
N ASP A 79 7.91 2.11 -5.33
CA ASP A 79 8.38 2.37 -6.69
C ASP A 79 9.12 1.18 -7.27
N ASN A 80 10.15 0.72 -6.57
CA ASN A 80 10.98 -0.38 -7.02
C ASN A 80 11.25 -1.34 -5.87
N LEU A 81 11.16 -2.64 -6.15
CA LEU A 81 11.50 -3.68 -5.21
C LEU A 81 12.54 -4.61 -5.82
N SER A 82 13.61 -4.90 -5.08
CA SER A 82 14.54 -5.94 -5.46
C SER A 82 13.87 -7.31 -5.34
N ALA A 83 14.45 -8.33 -5.96
CA ALA A 83 13.93 -9.70 -5.86
C ALA A 83 13.91 -10.18 -4.40
N LEU A 84 14.93 -9.81 -3.62
CA LEU A 84 14.98 -10.18 -2.20
C LEU A 84 13.91 -9.48 -1.39
N GLN A 85 13.66 -8.20 -1.66
CA GLN A 85 12.62 -7.45 -0.97
C GLN A 85 11.24 -8.02 -1.28
N ARG A 86 10.96 -8.35 -2.54
CA ARG A 86 9.68 -8.97 -2.93
C ARG A 86 9.49 -10.31 -2.23
N ARG A 87 10.52 -11.15 -2.22
CA ARG A 87 10.45 -12.44 -1.54
C ARG A 87 10.15 -12.26 -0.06
N SER A 88 10.83 -11.32 0.60
CA SER A 88 10.59 -11.05 2.01
C SER A 88 9.15 -10.62 2.28
N MET A 89 8.60 -9.74 1.44
CA MET A 89 7.22 -9.29 1.60
C MET A 89 6.22 -10.41 1.38
N LEU A 90 6.44 -11.26 0.37
CA LEU A 90 5.56 -12.40 0.11
C LEU A 90 5.62 -13.44 1.23
N GLU A 91 6.82 -13.73 1.74
CA GLU A 91 6.98 -14.69 2.84
C GLU A 91 6.31 -14.22 4.13
N GLU A 92 6.31 -12.92 4.38
CA GLU A 92 5.69 -12.34 5.56
C GLU A 92 4.26 -11.88 5.33
N HIS A 93 3.70 -12.16 4.16
CA HIS A 93 2.33 -11.78 3.78
C HIS A 93 2.07 -10.28 3.92
N ILE A 94 3.03 -9.45 3.51
CA ILE A 94 2.89 -7.99 3.53
C ILE A 94 2.28 -7.53 2.21
N PRO A 95 1.05 -6.97 2.21
CA PRO A 95 0.41 -6.51 0.98
C PRO A 95 1.14 -5.34 0.36
N PHE A 96 1.28 -5.35 -0.96
CA PHE A 96 1.93 -4.23 -1.66
C PHE A 96 1.47 -4.11 -3.11
N VAL A 97 1.63 -2.90 -3.64
CA VAL A 97 1.55 -2.59 -5.06
C VAL A 97 2.89 -1.98 -5.44
N SER A 98 3.58 -2.59 -6.41
CA SER A 98 4.84 -2.06 -6.90
C SER A 98 4.62 -1.38 -8.24
N LEU A 99 5.18 -0.17 -8.40
CA LEU A 99 5.11 0.56 -9.66
C LEU A 99 5.92 -0.12 -10.77
N SER A 100 6.77 -1.09 -10.43
CA SER A 100 7.45 -1.96 -11.39
C SER A 100 6.60 -3.18 -11.77
N GLN A 101 5.29 -3.05 -11.68
CA GLN A 101 4.29 -3.98 -12.22
C GLN A 101 4.08 -5.27 -11.43
N GLN A 102 3.99 -5.16 -10.11
CA GLN A 102 3.59 -6.28 -9.27
C GLN A 102 2.53 -5.86 -8.25
N VAL A 103 1.59 -6.77 -8.00
CA VAL A 103 0.52 -6.55 -7.04
C VAL A 103 0.39 -7.78 -6.15
N TYR A 104 0.32 -7.54 -4.85
CA TYR A 104 0.01 -8.58 -3.88
C TYR A 104 -0.99 -8.02 -2.86
N LEU A 105 -2.26 -8.30 -3.09
CA LEU A 105 -3.37 -7.84 -2.25
C LEU A 105 -4.20 -9.06 -1.81
N PRO A 106 -3.69 -9.84 -0.85
CA PRO A 106 -4.33 -11.11 -0.47
C PRO A 106 -5.73 -10.95 0.11
N PHE A 107 -6.03 -9.77 0.68
CA PHE A 107 -7.36 -9.49 1.23
C PHE A 107 -8.44 -9.30 0.16
N TRP A 108 -8.09 -9.18 -1.10
CA TRP A 108 -9.06 -9.13 -2.22
C TRP A 108 -9.25 -10.48 -2.91
N GLY A 109 -8.71 -11.52 -2.34
CA GLY A 109 -8.80 -12.84 -2.92
C GLY A 109 -7.66 -13.16 -3.84
#